data_4f955ad3bb02bdf770be9cd786ba7c56
#
_entry.id   4f955ad3bb02bdf770be9cd786ba7c56
#
_cell.length_a   1.000
_cell.length_b   1.000
_cell.length_c   1.000
_cell.angle_alpha   90.00
_cell.angle_beta   90.00
_cell.angle_gamma   90.00
#
_symmetry.space_group_name_H-M   'P 1'
#
loop_
_entity.id
_entity.type
_entity.pdbx_description
1 polymer ?
#
loop_
_entity_poly.entity_id
_entity_poly.type
_entity_poly.pdbx_seq_one_letter_code
_entity_poly.pdbx_strand_id
1 'polypeptide(L)'
;MTDLLGPSLDRREELRAALHELKLVRRFKPSHAVSVAGVDGGFAVERTAAVDLLLAVAVGVEGLSPETTRWDSTQYQWWSLVNKHDADAERLTRGAMVAQELAILHHAPHELRILDGSHLTLVIQLNSALTAFSDDVRREAKKIWAALETEKALTEACRNPTIIAMPKYDSSRSVTKLLETQFGSEIPGDDKYLMGLVLEAGELLIPQQVPEDPWSMLHFTATTAEDKPIAVALERAIEPLRSRQVTFTYFKPERFSPAFRIELKRGMSDETLDVICSTVAGQITGPFVREPYPQYLADVMAKSVGLGLSALQTAVQLGLSGLGRPEIAEFLVHSYRTEGV
;
A
#
# COMPACT_ATOMS: atom_id res chain seq x y z
N MET A 1 19.69 4.70 -21.99
CA MET A 1 19.67 4.76 -20.51
C MET A 1 20.61 5.85 -20.00
N THR A 2 21.84 5.93 -20.50
CA THR A 2 22.80 7.00 -20.18
C THR A 2 22.25 8.40 -20.49
N ASP A 3 21.55 8.57 -21.62
CA ASP A 3 20.99 9.87 -22.05
C ASP A 3 19.83 10.36 -21.15
N LEU A 4 19.13 9.44 -20.47
CA LEU A 4 18.05 9.78 -19.54
C LEU A 4 18.55 10.09 -18.12
N LEU A 5 19.59 9.40 -17.68
CA LEU A 5 20.07 9.45 -16.29
C LEU A 5 21.37 10.24 -16.12
N GLY A 6 22.16 10.38 -17.20
CA GLY A 6 23.44 11.08 -17.20
C GLY A 6 23.36 12.49 -16.60
N PRO A 7 22.42 13.34 -17.06
CA PRO A 7 22.32 14.72 -16.56
C PRO A 7 22.09 14.83 -15.04
N SER A 8 21.36 13.88 -14.47
CA SER A 8 21.15 13.86 -13.00
C SER A 8 22.37 13.36 -12.25
N LEU A 9 23.12 12.41 -12.83
CA LEU A 9 24.35 11.89 -12.25
C LEU A 9 25.45 12.98 -12.24
N ASP A 10 25.58 13.74 -13.32
CA ASP A 10 26.57 14.83 -13.43
C ASP A 10 26.27 15.96 -12.43
N ARG A 11 25.01 16.16 -12.05
CA ARG A 11 24.56 17.20 -11.10
C ARG A 11 24.39 16.69 -9.67
N ARG A 12 24.73 15.43 -9.40
CA ARG A 12 24.46 14.80 -8.07
C ARG A 12 24.98 15.65 -6.91
N GLU A 13 26.21 16.12 -6.96
CA GLU A 13 26.81 16.89 -5.88
C GLU A 13 26.18 18.28 -5.72
N GLU A 14 25.80 18.92 -6.83
CA GLU A 14 25.06 20.18 -6.82
C GLU A 14 23.69 20.03 -6.18
N LEU A 15 22.91 19.00 -6.58
CA LEU A 15 21.59 18.70 -6.04
C LEU A 15 21.66 18.35 -4.54
N ARG A 16 22.69 17.61 -4.14
CA ARG A 16 22.94 17.28 -2.77
C ARG A 16 23.27 18.54 -1.94
N ALA A 17 24.16 19.41 -2.44
CA ALA A 17 24.49 20.67 -1.79
C ALA A 17 23.27 21.54 -1.56
N ALA A 18 22.36 21.62 -2.54
CA ALA A 18 21.11 22.37 -2.43
C ALA A 18 20.18 21.80 -1.33
N LEU A 19 20.05 20.48 -1.22
CA LEU A 19 19.26 19.88 -0.14
C LEU A 19 19.81 20.22 1.26
N HIS A 20 21.14 20.27 1.40
CA HIS A 20 21.78 20.67 2.66
C HIS A 20 21.62 22.16 2.93
N GLU A 21 21.79 23.04 1.91
CA GLU A 21 21.56 24.48 2.01
C GLU A 21 20.13 24.80 2.45
N LEU A 22 19.15 24.11 1.86
CA LEU A 22 17.75 24.19 2.24
C LEU A 22 17.43 23.53 3.59
N LYS A 23 18.41 22.90 4.23
CA LYS A 23 18.26 22.16 5.49
C LYS A 23 17.20 21.07 5.43
N LEU A 24 17.05 20.43 4.27
CA LEU A 24 16.07 19.36 4.04
C LEU A 24 16.56 17.99 4.48
N VAL A 25 17.88 17.81 4.68
CA VAL A 25 18.50 16.51 4.97
C VAL A 25 19.16 16.52 6.34
N ARG A 26 19.00 15.42 7.07
CA ARG A 26 19.78 15.11 8.26
C ARG A 26 20.18 13.63 8.28
N ARG A 27 21.17 13.30 9.09
CA ARG A 27 21.44 11.90 9.45
C ARG A 27 20.49 11.45 10.55
N PHE A 28 19.98 10.21 10.45
CA PHE A 28 19.28 9.61 11.58
C PHE A 28 20.29 9.23 12.68
N LYS A 29 19.84 9.24 13.91
CA LYS A 29 20.62 8.75 15.06
C LYS A 29 20.17 7.31 15.32
N PRO A 30 21.09 6.32 15.25
CA PRO A 30 20.74 4.95 15.60
C PRO A 30 20.05 4.87 16.96
N SER A 31 18.92 4.21 17.00
CA SER A 31 18.10 4.02 18.20
C SER A 31 17.72 2.54 18.33
N HIS A 32 16.97 2.19 19.38
CA HIS A 32 16.43 0.83 19.52
C HIS A 32 15.39 0.56 18.43
N ALA A 33 15.40 -0.67 17.90
CA ALA A 33 14.34 -1.15 17.03
C ALA A 33 13.15 -1.62 17.89
N VAL A 34 11.95 -1.32 17.43
CA VAL A 34 10.71 -1.78 18.07
C VAL A 34 10.11 -2.95 17.28
N SER A 35 9.14 -3.66 17.88
CA SER A 35 8.43 -4.71 17.17
C SER A 35 7.70 -4.15 15.96
N VAL A 36 7.77 -4.85 14.82
CA VAL A 36 7.20 -4.39 13.56
C VAL A 36 6.46 -5.48 12.82
N ALA A 37 5.36 -5.13 12.17
CA ALA A 37 4.68 -5.98 11.20
C ALA A 37 4.49 -5.23 9.89
N GLY A 38 4.57 -5.94 8.77
CA GLY A 38 4.17 -5.48 7.44
C GLY A 38 2.89 -6.18 6.99
N VAL A 39 2.02 -5.46 6.31
CA VAL A 39 0.76 -5.99 5.77
C VAL A 39 0.70 -5.70 4.28
N ASP A 40 0.35 -6.71 3.49
CA ASP A 40 0.14 -6.60 2.04
C ASP A 40 -1.03 -7.49 1.61
N GLY A 41 -1.70 -7.11 0.53
CA GLY A 41 -2.82 -7.83 -0.02
C GLY A 41 -2.60 -8.27 -1.48
N GLY A 42 -3.36 -9.28 -1.86
CA GLY A 42 -3.43 -9.78 -3.22
C GLY A 42 -4.87 -10.02 -3.64
N PHE A 43 -5.14 -9.93 -4.92
CA PHE A 43 -6.45 -10.26 -5.46
C PHE A 43 -6.34 -10.97 -6.81
N ALA A 44 -7.37 -11.71 -7.14
CA ALA A 44 -7.54 -12.31 -8.45
C ALA A 44 -9.00 -12.28 -8.88
N VAL A 45 -9.22 -12.04 -10.16
CA VAL A 45 -10.53 -12.14 -10.82
C VAL A 45 -10.36 -13.04 -12.01
N GLU A 46 -11.08 -14.16 -12.03
CA GLU A 46 -11.09 -15.05 -13.16
C GLU A 46 -12.48 -15.11 -13.77
N ARG A 47 -12.55 -14.83 -15.06
CA ARG A 47 -13.76 -14.94 -15.85
C ARG A 47 -13.84 -16.31 -16.49
N THR A 48 -14.83 -17.08 -16.07
CA THR A 48 -15.18 -18.34 -16.73
C THR A 48 -16.24 -18.09 -17.80
N ALA A 49 -16.71 -19.14 -18.47
CA ALA A 49 -17.77 -19.00 -19.48
C ALA A 49 -19.11 -18.51 -18.90
N ALA A 50 -19.36 -18.64 -17.60
CA ALA A 50 -20.65 -18.33 -17.00
C ALA A 50 -20.61 -17.40 -15.79
N VAL A 51 -19.50 -17.34 -15.07
CA VAL A 51 -19.39 -16.58 -13.82
C VAL A 51 -18.01 -15.96 -13.68
N ASP A 52 -17.91 -14.92 -12.84
CA ASP A 52 -16.66 -14.40 -12.36
C ASP A 52 -16.32 -15.05 -11.00
N LEU A 53 -15.09 -15.53 -10.86
CA LEU A 53 -14.52 -16.00 -9.60
C LEU A 53 -13.65 -14.88 -9.03
N LEU A 54 -14.02 -14.39 -7.86
CA LEU A 54 -13.35 -13.28 -7.19
C LEU A 54 -12.66 -13.82 -5.95
N LEU A 55 -11.40 -13.43 -5.75
CA LEU A 55 -10.63 -13.80 -4.58
C LEU A 55 -9.78 -12.62 -4.14
N ALA A 56 -9.87 -12.26 -2.86
CA ALA A 56 -9.02 -11.28 -2.22
C ALA A 56 -8.40 -11.90 -0.97
N VAL A 57 -7.14 -11.60 -0.71
CA VAL A 57 -6.40 -12.01 0.47
C VAL A 57 -5.63 -10.84 1.04
N ALA A 58 -5.34 -10.87 2.33
CA ALA A 58 -4.35 -10.01 2.96
C ALA A 58 -3.55 -10.83 3.97
N VAL A 59 -2.28 -10.49 4.12
CA VAL A 59 -1.33 -11.19 4.97
C VAL A 59 -0.57 -10.18 5.83
N GLY A 60 -0.41 -10.48 7.12
CA GLY A 60 0.47 -9.77 8.02
C GLY A 60 1.70 -10.61 8.33
N VAL A 61 2.88 -10.01 8.30
CA VAL A 61 4.16 -10.68 8.59
C VAL A 61 4.92 -9.88 9.63
N GLU A 62 5.47 -10.57 10.63
CA GLU A 62 6.35 -9.97 11.65
C GLU A 62 7.74 -9.68 11.10
N GLY A 63 8.36 -8.64 11.64
CA GLY A 63 9.75 -8.33 11.35
C GLY A 63 10.75 -9.26 12.03
N LEU A 64 11.99 -9.24 11.55
CA LEU A 64 13.08 -10.06 12.05
C LEU A 64 13.67 -9.56 13.39
N SER A 65 13.50 -8.28 13.70
CA SER A 65 14.09 -7.66 14.88
C SER A 65 13.10 -6.67 15.50
N PRO A 66 12.90 -6.74 16.84
CA PRO A 66 13.37 -7.80 17.73
C PRO A 66 12.71 -9.16 17.46
N GLU A 67 13.43 -10.23 17.68
CA GLU A 67 12.99 -11.62 17.47
C GLU A 67 11.96 -12.04 18.52
N THR A 68 10.73 -11.58 18.37
CA THR A 68 9.65 -11.97 19.28
C THR A 68 8.35 -12.09 18.51
N THR A 69 7.77 -13.29 18.54
CA THR A 69 6.41 -13.49 18.02
C THR A 69 5.40 -12.78 18.90
N ARG A 70 4.59 -11.93 18.30
CA ARG A 70 3.56 -11.13 18.99
C ARG A 70 2.15 -11.44 18.50
N TRP A 71 2.02 -12.11 17.37
CA TRP A 71 0.73 -12.55 16.89
C TRP A 71 0.23 -13.71 17.76
N ASP A 72 -0.97 -13.53 18.31
CA ASP A 72 -1.72 -14.57 19.03
C ASP A 72 -2.94 -15.06 18.23
N SER A 73 -3.16 -14.50 17.06
CA SER A 73 -4.30 -14.79 16.19
C SER A 73 -3.88 -14.90 14.72
N THR A 74 -4.85 -15.12 13.86
CA THR A 74 -4.63 -15.28 12.40
C THR A 74 -4.04 -14.01 11.77
N GLN A 75 -2.91 -14.18 11.12
CA GLN A 75 -2.17 -13.13 10.42
C GLN A 75 -2.58 -13.02 8.94
N TYR A 76 -3.65 -13.67 8.53
CA TYR A 76 -4.17 -13.62 7.18
C TYR A 76 -5.69 -13.57 7.17
N GLN A 77 -6.22 -12.95 6.15
CA GLN A 77 -7.65 -12.94 5.84
C GLN A 77 -7.84 -13.25 4.37
N TRP A 78 -8.99 -13.80 4.05
CA TRP A 78 -9.38 -14.06 2.68
C TRP A 78 -10.88 -13.86 2.50
N TRP A 79 -11.28 -13.50 1.30
CA TRP A 79 -12.65 -13.39 0.87
C TRP A 79 -12.76 -13.91 -0.55
N SER A 80 -13.83 -14.64 -0.85
CA SER A 80 -14.13 -15.11 -2.18
C SER A 80 -15.60 -14.98 -2.52
N LEU A 81 -15.88 -14.78 -3.79
CA LEU A 81 -17.24 -14.69 -4.33
C LEU A 81 -17.30 -15.32 -5.70
N VAL A 82 -18.35 -16.09 -5.94
CA VAL A 82 -18.76 -16.54 -7.28
C VAL A 82 -19.95 -15.69 -7.69
N ASN A 83 -19.82 -14.92 -8.74
CA ASN A 83 -20.85 -13.96 -9.18
C ASN A 83 -21.11 -14.08 -10.69
N LYS A 84 -22.26 -13.60 -11.14
CA LYS A 84 -22.47 -13.35 -12.57
C LYS A 84 -21.43 -12.35 -13.08
N HIS A 85 -21.16 -12.38 -14.39
CA HIS A 85 -20.23 -11.42 -15.01
C HIS A 85 -20.60 -9.99 -14.67
N ASP A 86 -19.63 -9.25 -14.15
CA ASP A 86 -19.78 -7.86 -13.79
C ASP A 86 -18.54 -7.06 -14.21
N ALA A 87 -18.74 -5.94 -14.89
CA ALA A 87 -17.65 -5.08 -15.33
C ALA A 87 -16.87 -4.46 -14.17
N ASP A 88 -17.51 -4.32 -13.01
CA ASP A 88 -16.93 -3.75 -11.78
C ASP A 88 -16.37 -4.82 -10.81
N ALA A 89 -16.32 -6.10 -11.22
CA ALA A 89 -15.81 -7.20 -10.39
C ALA A 89 -14.43 -6.93 -9.80
N GLU A 90 -13.50 -6.36 -10.59
CA GLU A 90 -12.17 -6.00 -10.15
C GLU A 90 -12.17 -4.88 -9.09
N ARG A 91 -13.06 -3.90 -9.23
CA ARG A 91 -13.22 -2.82 -8.23
C ARG A 91 -13.67 -3.36 -6.89
N LEU A 92 -14.63 -4.30 -6.89
CA LEU A 92 -15.08 -4.99 -5.68
C LEU A 92 -13.92 -5.74 -5.01
N THR A 93 -13.20 -6.53 -5.80
CA THR A 93 -12.14 -7.40 -5.30
C THR A 93 -10.98 -6.59 -4.71
N ARG A 94 -10.60 -5.49 -5.35
CA ARG A 94 -9.60 -4.54 -4.81
C ARG A 94 -10.09 -3.85 -3.53
N GLY A 95 -11.34 -3.43 -3.50
CA GLY A 95 -11.94 -2.84 -2.29
C GLY A 95 -12.02 -3.82 -1.13
N ALA A 96 -12.28 -5.11 -1.40
CA ALA A 96 -12.24 -6.17 -0.40
C ALA A 96 -10.83 -6.44 0.11
N MET A 97 -9.84 -6.50 -0.78
CA MET A 97 -8.43 -6.65 -0.45
C MET A 97 -7.96 -5.55 0.51
N VAL A 98 -8.18 -4.29 0.17
CA VAL A 98 -7.79 -3.15 1.01
C VAL A 98 -8.49 -3.17 2.37
N ALA A 99 -9.76 -3.56 2.43
CA ALA A 99 -10.47 -3.71 3.71
C ALA A 99 -9.84 -4.78 4.60
N GLN A 100 -9.37 -5.89 4.02
CA GLN A 100 -8.67 -6.96 4.74
C GLN A 100 -7.28 -6.51 5.21
N GLU A 101 -6.52 -5.79 4.37
CA GLU A 101 -5.23 -5.19 4.77
C GLU A 101 -5.42 -4.27 5.99
N LEU A 102 -6.40 -3.37 5.93
CA LEU A 102 -6.72 -2.46 7.01
C LEU A 102 -7.13 -3.20 8.29
N ALA A 103 -7.92 -4.27 8.17
CA ALA A 103 -8.34 -5.07 9.32
C ALA A 103 -7.15 -5.76 10.00
N ILE A 104 -6.24 -6.39 9.24
CA ILE A 104 -5.01 -7.00 9.79
C ILE A 104 -4.13 -5.93 10.43
N LEU A 105 -3.93 -4.80 9.75
CA LEU A 105 -3.12 -3.69 10.25
C LEU A 105 -3.69 -3.12 11.57
N HIS A 106 -5.02 -3.01 11.67
CA HIS A 106 -5.71 -2.55 12.88
C HIS A 106 -5.49 -3.49 14.07
N HIS A 107 -5.52 -4.79 13.84
CA HIS A 107 -5.38 -5.81 14.88
C HIS A 107 -3.94 -6.22 15.18
N ALA A 108 -2.96 -5.78 14.39
CA ALA A 108 -1.56 -6.11 14.61
C ALA A 108 -1.05 -5.55 15.96
N PRO A 109 -0.51 -6.41 16.85
CA PRO A 109 -0.11 -6.01 18.21
C PRO A 109 1.27 -5.32 18.27
N HIS A 110 1.82 -4.94 17.13
CA HIS A 110 3.19 -4.42 17.01
C HIS A 110 3.25 -2.91 17.28
N GLU A 111 4.39 -2.47 17.80
CA GLU A 111 4.66 -1.06 18.09
C GLU A 111 4.83 -0.22 16.82
N LEU A 112 5.29 -0.83 15.71
CA LEU A 112 5.31 -0.23 14.38
C LEU A 112 4.56 -1.14 13.41
N ARG A 113 3.71 -0.56 12.58
CA ARG A 113 2.93 -1.29 11.57
C ARG A 113 3.14 -0.64 10.21
N ILE A 114 3.53 -1.45 9.23
CA ILE A 114 3.83 -1.00 7.87
C ILE A 114 2.69 -1.42 6.95
N LEU A 115 2.04 -0.44 6.35
CA LEU A 115 1.12 -0.63 5.24
C LEU A 115 1.93 -0.69 3.94
N ASP A 116 1.73 -1.72 3.13
CA ASP A 116 2.25 -1.70 1.76
C ASP A 116 1.46 -0.72 0.88
N GLY A 117 2.18 0.08 0.11
CA GLY A 117 1.58 1.15 -0.67
C GLY A 117 1.46 2.48 0.07
N SER A 118 0.71 3.40 -0.51
CA SER A 118 0.47 4.75 -0.01
C SER A 118 -0.92 4.86 0.62
N HIS A 119 -1.09 5.77 1.57
CA HIS A 119 -2.43 6.17 2.04
C HIS A 119 -3.36 6.57 0.88
N LEU A 120 -2.81 7.13 -0.20
CA LEU A 120 -3.55 7.45 -1.42
C LEU A 120 -4.17 6.20 -2.05
N THR A 121 -3.44 5.09 -2.10
CA THR A 121 -3.90 3.83 -2.70
C THR A 121 -5.13 3.29 -1.99
N LEU A 122 -5.15 3.34 -0.66
CA LEU A 122 -6.32 2.92 0.14
C LEU A 122 -7.58 3.69 -0.27
N VAL A 123 -7.47 5.01 -0.34
CA VAL A 123 -8.61 5.89 -0.68
C VAL A 123 -9.09 5.62 -2.10
N ILE A 124 -8.17 5.52 -3.07
CA ILE A 124 -8.52 5.25 -4.47
C ILE A 124 -9.26 3.93 -4.61
N GLN A 125 -8.75 2.85 -4.00
CA GLN A 125 -9.35 1.52 -4.15
C GLN A 125 -10.72 1.42 -3.46
N LEU A 126 -10.86 1.94 -2.25
CA LEU A 126 -12.15 1.98 -1.56
C LEU A 126 -13.15 2.86 -2.33
N ASN A 127 -12.75 4.06 -2.77
CA ASN A 127 -13.63 4.94 -3.53
C ASN A 127 -14.02 4.32 -4.88
N SER A 128 -13.12 3.60 -5.54
CA SER A 128 -13.41 2.89 -6.78
C SER A 128 -14.52 1.85 -6.60
N ALA A 129 -14.51 1.08 -5.51
CA ALA A 129 -15.58 0.12 -5.21
C ALA A 129 -16.90 0.84 -4.84
N LEU A 130 -16.85 1.97 -4.13
CA LEU A 130 -18.03 2.76 -3.76
C LEU A 130 -18.67 3.46 -4.98
N THR A 131 -17.88 3.80 -5.99
CA THR A 131 -18.34 4.44 -7.24
C THR A 131 -18.54 3.48 -8.39
N ALA A 132 -18.56 2.18 -8.13
CA ALA A 132 -18.89 1.17 -9.12
C ALA A 132 -20.27 1.43 -9.75
N PHE A 133 -20.44 1.14 -11.04
CA PHE A 133 -21.74 1.28 -11.73
C PHE A 133 -22.76 0.24 -11.24
N SER A 134 -22.27 -0.96 -10.89
CA SER A 134 -23.09 -2.07 -10.39
C SER A 134 -23.57 -1.85 -8.97
N ASP A 135 -24.88 -1.84 -8.75
CA ASP A 135 -25.51 -1.78 -7.42
C ASP A 135 -25.14 -2.99 -6.56
N ASP A 136 -25.02 -4.17 -7.19
CA ASP A 136 -24.64 -5.42 -6.52
C ASP A 136 -23.21 -5.31 -5.97
N VAL A 137 -22.29 -4.77 -6.75
CA VAL A 137 -20.89 -4.53 -6.35
C VAL A 137 -20.83 -3.55 -5.16
N ARG A 138 -21.51 -2.40 -5.24
CA ARG A 138 -21.53 -1.44 -4.14
C ARG A 138 -22.13 -2.02 -2.86
N ARG A 139 -23.22 -2.79 -2.99
CA ARG A 139 -23.86 -3.45 -1.87
C ARG A 139 -22.93 -4.49 -1.21
N GLU A 140 -22.23 -5.29 -2.00
CA GLU A 140 -21.30 -6.30 -1.48
C GLU A 140 -20.08 -5.64 -0.82
N ALA A 141 -19.50 -4.62 -1.43
CA ALA A 141 -18.41 -3.85 -0.84
C ALA A 141 -18.80 -3.30 0.55
N LYS A 142 -19.98 -2.70 0.67
CA LYS A 142 -20.48 -2.19 1.97
C LYS A 142 -20.63 -3.27 3.02
N LYS A 143 -21.05 -4.49 2.66
CA LYS A 143 -21.15 -5.63 3.59
C LYS A 143 -19.78 -6.05 4.10
N ILE A 144 -18.80 -6.17 3.20
CA ILE A 144 -17.41 -6.52 3.54
C ILE A 144 -16.84 -5.46 4.49
N TRP A 145 -16.98 -4.19 4.16
CA TRP A 145 -16.45 -3.10 4.96
C TRP A 145 -17.09 -3.00 6.36
N ALA A 146 -18.39 -3.25 6.45
CA ALA A 146 -19.07 -3.32 7.75
C ALA A 146 -18.56 -4.51 8.60
N ALA A 147 -18.38 -5.68 7.98
CA ALA A 147 -17.88 -6.87 8.66
C ALA A 147 -16.43 -6.73 9.16
N LEU A 148 -15.61 -5.97 8.44
CA LEU A 148 -14.20 -5.74 8.75
C LEU A 148 -13.94 -4.41 9.48
N GLU A 149 -14.97 -3.70 9.92
CA GLU A 149 -14.86 -2.39 10.58
C GLU A 149 -13.93 -1.40 9.82
N THR A 150 -14.03 -1.40 8.48
CA THR A 150 -13.09 -0.70 7.58
C THR A 150 -12.97 0.79 7.88
N GLU A 151 -14.07 1.46 8.25
CA GLU A 151 -14.03 2.89 8.64
C GLU A 151 -13.12 3.12 9.85
N LYS A 152 -13.24 2.27 10.86
CA LYS A 152 -12.44 2.36 12.09
C LYS A 152 -10.96 2.08 11.79
N ALA A 153 -10.68 1.03 11.02
CA ALA A 153 -9.33 0.64 10.64
C ALA A 153 -8.67 1.73 9.76
N LEU A 154 -9.40 2.31 8.80
CA LEU A 154 -8.93 3.44 7.99
C LEU A 154 -8.67 4.68 8.83
N THR A 155 -9.55 4.98 9.80
CA THR A 155 -9.35 6.08 10.74
C THR A 155 -8.06 5.91 11.52
N GLU A 156 -7.78 4.70 12.00
CA GLU A 156 -6.54 4.40 12.70
C GLU A 156 -5.33 4.50 11.78
N ALA A 157 -5.38 3.94 10.58
CA ALA A 157 -4.30 4.03 9.61
C ALA A 157 -3.89 5.48 9.31
N CYS A 158 -4.86 6.40 9.27
CA CYS A 158 -4.59 7.82 9.02
C CYS A 158 -4.18 8.62 10.26
N ARG A 159 -4.48 8.17 11.49
CA ARG A 159 -4.28 8.95 12.73
C ARG A 159 -3.19 8.40 13.63
N ASN A 160 -2.98 7.09 13.62
CA ASN A 160 -2.06 6.47 14.56
C ASN A 160 -0.60 6.70 14.14
N PRO A 161 0.24 7.31 14.99
CA PRO A 161 1.64 7.57 14.67
C PRO A 161 2.48 6.30 14.56
N THR A 162 1.99 5.16 15.03
CA THR A 162 2.68 3.86 14.91
C THR A 162 2.35 3.12 13.62
N ILE A 163 1.51 3.68 12.76
CA ILE A 163 1.23 3.17 11.43
C ILE A 163 1.91 4.07 10.41
N ILE A 164 2.73 3.47 9.58
CA ILE A 164 3.42 4.13 8.47
C ILE A 164 3.03 3.44 7.15
N ALA A 165 3.03 4.20 6.06
CA ALA A 165 2.85 3.63 4.74
C ALA A 165 4.17 3.71 3.96
N MET A 166 4.52 2.64 3.25
CA MET A 166 5.78 2.54 2.52
C MET A 166 5.53 2.11 1.06
N PRO A 167 5.23 3.06 0.16
CA PRO A 167 4.99 2.75 -1.24
C PRO A 167 6.24 2.23 -1.95
N LYS A 168 6.09 1.09 -2.64
CA LYS A 168 7.14 0.51 -3.49
C LYS A 168 7.43 1.39 -4.71
N TYR A 169 6.38 1.95 -5.29
CA TYR A 169 6.44 2.84 -6.45
C TYR A 169 5.92 4.22 -6.05
N ASP A 170 6.60 5.23 -6.51
CA ASP A 170 6.25 6.61 -6.25
C ASP A 170 6.54 7.44 -7.50
N SER A 171 5.54 8.14 -7.99
CA SER A 171 5.64 9.09 -9.09
C SER A 171 5.58 10.54 -8.61
N SER A 172 5.68 10.76 -7.31
CA SER A 172 5.71 12.10 -6.72
C SER A 172 6.92 12.88 -7.24
N ARG A 173 6.73 14.18 -7.44
CA ARG A 173 7.76 15.12 -7.84
C ARG A 173 7.78 16.36 -6.94
N SER A 174 7.33 16.22 -5.70
CA SER A 174 7.22 17.36 -4.77
C SER A 174 8.59 17.96 -4.44
N VAL A 175 9.56 17.10 -4.11
CA VAL A 175 10.94 17.53 -3.82
C VAL A 175 11.66 17.91 -5.11
N THR A 176 11.47 17.15 -6.18
CA THR A 176 12.02 17.45 -7.50
C THR A 176 11.60 18.84 -7.97
N LYS A 177 10.31 19.18 -7.90
CA LYS A 177 9.79 20.49 -8.27
C LYS A 177 10.32 21.63 -7.40
N LEU A 178 10.52 21.38 -6.11
CA LEU A 178 11.15 22.37 -5.22
C LEU A 178 12.56 22.72 -5.71
N LEU A 179 13.36 21.71 -6.05
CA LEU A 179 14.73 21.91 -6.56
C LEU A 179 14.71 22.53 -7.97
N GLU A 180 13.80 22.11 -8.86
CA GLU A 180 13.63 22.74 -10.19
C GLU A 180 13.36 24.24 -10.08
N THR A 181 12.54 24.62 -9.11
CA THR A 181 12.25 26.04 -8.84
C THR A 181 13.49 26.80 -8.41
N GLN A 182 14.36 26.18 -7.61
CA GLN A 182 15.59 26.78 -7.13
C GLN A 182 16.64 26.89 -8.24
N PHE A 183 16.77 25.88 -9.08
CA PHE A 183 17.78 25.84 -10.15
C PHE A 183 17.32 26.48 -11.47
N GLY A 184 16.03 26.70 -11.66
CA GLY A 184 15.47 27.20 -12.93
C GLY A 184 15.63 26.21 -14.09
N SER A 185 15.84 24.93 -13.83
CA SER A 185 16.03 23.89 -14.84
C SER A 185 15.36 22.59 -14.44
N GLU A 186 14.87 21.85 -15.43
CA GLU A 186 14.22 20.55 -15.22
C GLU A 186 15.19 19.51 -14.64
N ILE A 187 14.70 18.68 -13.71
CA ILE A 187 15.40 17.55 -13.11
C ILE A 187 14.67 16.28 -13.53
N PRO A 188 15.29 15.37 -14.29
CA PRO A 188 14.66 14.13 -14.72
C PRO A 188 14.31 13.20 -13.56
N GLY A 189 13.20 12.46 -13.71
CA GLY A 189 12.78 11.44 -12.77
C GLY A 189 11.80 11.93 -11.69
N ASP A 190 11.44 11.02 -10.83
CA ASP A 190 10.59 11.24 -9.65
C ASP A 190 11.43 11.46 -8.39
N ASP A 191 10.74 11.77 -7.29
CA ASP A 191 11.39 12.02 -6.00
C ASP A 191 12.15 10.78 -5.49
N LYS A 192 11.62 9.57 -5.71
CA LYS A 192 12.26 8.32 -5.25
C LYS A 192 13.59 8.09 -5.95
N TYR A 193 13.62 8.29 -7.26
CA TYR A 193 14.85 8.21 -8.04
C TYR A 193 15.86 9.27 -7.57
N LEU A 194 15.43 10.53 -7.47
CA LEU A 194 16.29 11.63 -7.04
C LEU A 194 16.87 11.38 -5.64
N MET A 195 16.04 10.98 -4.68
CA MET A 195 16.50 10.70 -3.31
C MET A 195 17.43 9.48 -3.25
N GLY A 196 17.17 8.46 -4.06
CA GLY A 196 18.09 7.32 -4.19
C GLY A 196 19.49 7.73 -4.69
N LEU A 197 19.54 8.74 -5.56
CA LEU A 197 20.78 9.29 -6.14
C LEU A 197 21.53 10.19 -5.15
N VAL A 198 20.84 11.09 -4.47
CA VAL A 198 21.49 12.19 -3.71
C VAL A 198 21.69 11.91 -2.23
N LEU A 199 20.84 11.07 -1.60
CA LEU A 199 21.02 10.72 -0.20
C LEU A 199 22.18 9.76 0.02
N GLU A 200 22.93 9.96 1.07
CA GLU A 200 23.92 9.00 1.57
C GLU A 200 23.31 8.02 2.57
N ALA A 201 24.05 6.94 2.83
CA ALA A 201 23.67 5.96 3.84
C ALA A 201 23.43 6.64 5.21
N GLY A 202 22.31 6.33 5.83
CA GLY A 202 21.89 6.90 7.11
C GLY A 202 21.31 8.31 7.00
N GLU A 203 21.04 8.82 5.81
CA GLU A 203 20.38 10.11 5.64
C GLU A 203 18.89 9.98 5.37
N LEU A 204 18.16 10.99 5.81
CA LEU A 204 16.74 11.14 5.57
C LEU A 204 16.37 12.59 5.25
N LEU A 205 15.26 12.78 4.54
CA LEU A 205 14.61 14.07 4.46
C LEU A 205 13.91 14.40 5.77
N ILE A 206 13.97 15.66 6.21
CA ILE A 206 13.28 16.14 7.40
C ILE A 206 11.80 16.34 7.07
N PRO A 207 10.86 15.54 7.62
CA PRO A 207 9.46 15.55 7.18
C PRO A 207 8.76 16.90 7.29
N GLN A 208 9.17 17.73 8.27
CA GLN A 208 8.62 19.07 8.51
C GLN A 208 9.01 20.07 7.44
N GLN A 209 10.08 19.78 6.69
CA GLN A 209 10.67 20.67 5.69
C GLN A 209 10.28 20.28 4.25
N VAL A 210 9.70 19.09 4.06
CA VAL A 210 9.32 18.65 2.72
C VAL A 210 8.07 19.36 2.21
N PRO A 211 7.93 19.55 0.88
CA PRO A 211 6.71 20.05 0.27
C PRO A 211 5.53 19.12 0.57
N GLU A 212 4.35 19.69 0.63
CA GLU A 212 3.14 18.93 0.89
C GLU A 212 2.71 18.10 -0.33
N ASP A 213 2.26 16.88 -0.07
CA ASP A 213 1.61 16.05 -1.07
C ASP A 213 0.16 16.49 -1.33
N PRO A 214 -0.39 16.23 -2.53
CA PRO A 214 -1.73 16.63 -2.93
C PRO A 214 -2.85 15.77 -2.32
N TRP A 215 -2.66 15.20 -1.13
CA TRP A 215 -3.69 14.40 -0.44
C TRP A 215 -4.95 15.20 -0.07
N SER A 216 -4.85 16.54 -0.03
CA SER A 216 -5.99 17.42 0.23
C SER A 216 -7.10 17.32 -0.81
N MET A 217 -6.83 16.77 -1.99
CA MET A 217 -7.80 16.54 -3.06
C MET A 217 -8.53 15.20 -2.96
N LEU A 218 -8.14 14.34 -2.01
CA LEU A 218 -8.79 13.05 -1.81
C LEU A 218 -10.20 13.22 -1.27
N HIS A 219 -11.13 12.46 -1.81
CA HIS A 219 -12.53 12.44 -1.36
C HIS A 219 -13.20 11.11 -1.69
N PHE A 220 -14.26 10.80 -0.96
CA PHE A 220 -15.17 9.71 -1.26
C PHE A 220 -16.44 10.22 -1.90
N THR A 221 -16.86 9.60 -2.98
CA THR A 221 -18.04 9.98 -3.75
C THR A 221 -19.17 8.98 -3.51
N ALA A 222 -20.33 9.49 -3.11
CA ALA A 222 -21.53 8.67 -3.06
C ALA A 222 -22.20 8.64 -4.45
N THR A 223 -22.46 7.45 -4.98
CA THR A 223 -23.17 7.25 -6.26
C THR A 223 -24.68 7.36 -6.08
N THR A 224 -25.19 6.93 -4.93
CA THR A 224 -26.63 6.97 -4.60
C THR A 224 -26.86 7.63 -3.24
N ALA A 225 -28.11 7.95 -2.92
CA ALA A 225 -28.48 8.44 -1.60
C ALA A 225 -28.17 7.41 -0.47
N GLU A 226 -28.27 6.12 -0.78
CA GLU A 226 -27.96 5.01 0.14
C GLU A 226 -26.46 4.86 0.42
N ASP A 227 -25.61 5.33 -0.48
CA ASP A 227 -24.14 5.27 -0.32
C ASP A 227 -23.62 6.48 0.48
N LYS A 228 -24.43 7.54 0.61
CA LYS A 228 -24.01 8.78 1.27
C LYS A 228 -23.54 8.62 2.72
N PRO A 229 -24.20 7.84 3.59
CA PRO A 229 -23.73 7.66 4.96
C PRO A 229 -22.33 7.05 5.05
N ILE A 230 -22.02 6.04 4.23
CA ILE A 230 -20.70 5.41 4.24
C ILE A 230 -19.64 6.32 3.62
N ALA A 231 -19.96 7.05 2.53
CA ALA A 231 -19.04 8.03 1.97
C ALA A 231 -18.66 9.10 2.99
N VAL A 232 -19.64 9.63 3.75
CA VAL A 232 -19.40 10.61 4.82
C VAL A 232 -18.55 10.01 5.95
N ALA A 233 -18.76 8.77 6.32
CA ALA A 233 -17.98 8.08 7.34
C ALA A 233 -16.51 7.91 6.90
N LEU A 234 -16.28 7.43 5.69
CA LEU A 234 -14.94 7.29 5.10
C LEU A 234 -14.25 8.65 4.89
N GLU A 235 -15.00 9.70 4.53
CA GLU A 235 -14.47 11.08 4.46
C GLU A 235 -13.91 11.57 5.81
N ARG A 236 -14.60 11.26 6.92
CA ARG A 236 -14.13 11.57 8.27
C ARG A 236 -12.88 10.78 8.64
N ALA A 237 -12.78 9.53 8.18
CA ALA A 237 -11.63 8.69 8.42
C ALA A 237 -10.35 9.27 7.80
N ILE A 238 -10.44 9.83 6.58
CA ILE A 238 -9.30 10.41 5.86
C ILE A 238 -9.06 11.89 6.15
N GLU A 239 -9.79 12.50 7.07
CA GLU A 239 -9.59 13.91 7.44
C GLU A 239 -8.12 14.27 7.77
N PRO A 240 -7.33 13.41 8.44
CA PRO A 240 -5.92 13.68 8.66
C PRO A 240 -5.09 13.83 7.38
N LEU A 241 -5.43 13.14 6.30
CA LEU A 241 -4.77 13.31 5.00
C LEU A 241 -5.11 14.68 4.41
N ARG A 242 -6.39 15.03 4.41
CA ARG A 242 -6.91 16.29 3.85
C ARG A 242 -6.45 17.51 4.63
N SER A 243 -6.37 17.41 5.96
CA SER A 243 -5.91 18.48 6.86
C SER A 243 -4.38 18.51 7.01
N ARG A 244 -3.65 17.81 6.15
CA ARG A 244 -2.17 17.82 6.08
C ARG A 244 -1.50 17.36 7.38
N GLN A 245 -2.15 16.46 8.12
CA GLN A 245 -1.58 15.85 9.32
C GLN A 245 -0.67 14.65 9.01
N VAL A 246 -0.66 14.20 7.75
CA VAL A 246 0.27 13.22 7.22
C VAL A 246 1.33 13.92 6.37
N THR A 247 2.53 13.42 6.40
CA THR A 247 3.69 13.89 5.64
C THR A 247 4.51 12.69 5.18
N PHE A 248 5.63 12.92 4.55
CA PHE A 248 6.52 11.85 4.14
C PHE A 248 7.98 12.20 4.41
N THR A 249 8.81 11.19 4.40
CA THR A 249 10.27 11.29 4.34
C THR A 249 10.80 10.31 3.31
N TYR A 250 12.00 10.54 2.83
CA TYR A 250 12.81 9.54 2.14
C TYR A 250 13.97 9.19 3.03
N PHE A 251 14.17 7.92 3.29
CA PHE A 251 15.23 7.39 4.13
C PHE A 251 16.09 6.40 3.37
N LYS A 252 17.41 6.57 3.40
CA LYS A 252 18.38 5.64 2.79
C LYS A 252 19.18 4.94 3.88
N PRO A 253 18.82 3.71 4.26
CA PRO A 253 19.48 3.02 5.37
C PRO A 253 20.92 2.67 5.08
N GLU A 254 21.25 2.22 3.87
CA GLU A 254 22.57 1.74 3.47
C GLU A 254 23.00 2.28 2.09
N ARG A 255 24.30 2.17 1.83
CA ARG A 255 24.91 2.69 0.59
C ARG A 255 24.26 2.15 -0.70
N PHE A 256 23.92 0.88 -0.73
CA PHE A 256 23.39 0.21 -1.92
C PHE A 256 21.88 -0.05 -1.85
N SER A 257 21.22 0.36 -0.78
CA SER A 257 19.76 0.30 -0.70
C SER A 257 19.12 1.44 -1.51
N PRO A 258 17.88 1.26 -1.98
CA PRO A 258 17.09 2.39 -2.48
C PRO A 258 16.81 3.38 -1.34
N ALA A 259 16.38 4.58 -1.70
CA ALA A 259 15.72 5.45 -0.76
C ALA A 259 14.26 4.97 -0.57
N PHE A 260 13.86 4.73 0.67
CA PHE A 260 12.49 4.35 1.01
C PHE A 260 11.66 5.61 1.24
N ARG A 261 10.53 5.72 0.57
CA ARG A 261 9.49 6.67 0.95
C ARG A 261 8.75 6.12 2.15
N ILE A 262 8.63 6.91 3.20
CA ILE A 262 7.87 6.58 4.40
C ILE A 262 6.85 7.71 4.61
N GLU A 263 5.56 7.39 4.51
CA GLU A 263 4.48 8.29 4.84
C GLU A 263 4.12 8.11 6.31
N LEU A 264 4.04 9.20 7.05
CA LEU A 264 3.92 9.18 8.50
C LEU A 264 3.18 10.42 9.02
N LYS A 265 2.80 10.41 10.29
CA LYS A 265 2.12 11.55 10.92
C LYS A 265 3.05 12.77 10.99
N ARG A 266 2.53 13.93 10.62
CA ARG A 266 3.26 15.20 10.73
C ARG A 266 3.47 15.60 12.21
N GLY A 267 4.60 16.23 12.49
CA GLY A 267 4.91 16.73 13.83
C GLY A 267 5.46 15.66 14.79
N MET A 268 5.91 14.52 14.28
CA MET A 268 6.69 13.58 15.08
C MET A 268 7.99 14.21 15.56
N SER A 269 8.46 13.82 16.75
CA SER A 269 9.78 14.22 17.23
C SER A 269 10.89 13.52 16.44
N ASP A 270 12.08 14.12 16.45
CA ASP A 270 13.26 13.52 15.82
C ASP A 270 13.59 12.14 16.42
N GLU A 271 13.38 11.96 17.72
CA GLU A 271 13.61 10.68 18.41
C GLU A 271 12.65 9.60 17.91
N THR A 272 11.37 9.92 17.74
CA THR A 272 10.37 8.98 17.18
C THR A 272 10.73 8.61 15.75
N LEU A 273 11.14 9.57 14.93
CA LEU A 273 11.57 9.32 13.56
C LEU A 273 12.84 8.45 13.51
N ASP A 274 13.78 8.67 14.43
CA ASP A 274 15.00 7.87 14.54
C ASP A 274 14.70 6.41 14.96
N VAL A 275 13.70 6.17 15.82
CA VAL A 275 13.20 4.83 16.15
C VAL A 275 12.59 4.16 14.92
N ILE A 276 11.73 4.86 14.17
CA ILE A 276 11.13 4.34 12.93
C ILE A 276 12.23 3.97 11.92
N CYS A 277 13.17 4.87 11.66
CA CYS A 277 14.27 4.62 10.72
C CYS A 277 15.16 3.46 11.17
N SER A 278 15.47 3.35 12.49
CA SER A 278 16.24 2.23 13.04
C SER A 278 15.51 0.92 12.91
N THR A 279 14.19 0.91 13.15
CA THR A 279 13.36 -0.28 12.97
C THR A 279 13.32 -0.71 11.51
N VAL A 280 13.07 0.22 10.58
CA VAL A 280 13.07 -0.07 9.14
C VAL A 280 14.44 -0.57 8.67
N ALA A 281 15.54 0.07 9.09
CA ALA A 281 16.89 -0.35 8.75
C ALA A 281 17.19 -1.77 9.24
N GLY A 282 16.72 -2.13 10.45
CA GLY A 282 16.88 -3.47 11.03
C GLY A 282 16.12 -4.57 10.26
N GLN A 283 15.21 -4.19 9.35
CA GLN A 283 14.48 -5.13 8.49
C GLN A 283 15.09 -5.31 7.09
N ILE A 284 16.18 -4.62 6.79
CA ILE A 284 16.88 -4.76 5.51
C ILE A 284 17.86 -5.92 5.59
N THR A 285 17.53 -7.03 4.92
CA THR A 285 18.29 -8.30 5.01
C THR A 285 19.49 -8.38 4.07
N GLY A 286 19.69 -7.37 3.24
CA GLY A 286 20.85 -7.28 2.34
C GLY A 286 20.72 -6.21 1.27
N PRO A 287 21.82 -5.90 0.57
CA PRO A 287 21.90 -4.78 -0.37
C PRO A 287 20.99 -4.93 -1.61
N PHE A 288 20.51 -6.13 -1.88
CA PHE A 288 19.65 -6.43 -3.03
C PHE A 288 18.16 -6.46 -2.68
N VAL A 289 17.82 -6.44 -1.37
CA VAL A 289 16.44 -6.40 -0.90
C VAL A 289 15.95 -4.95 -0.98
N ARG A 290 14.91 -4.75 -1.79
CA ARG A 290 14.37 -3.41 -2.08
C ARG A 290 13.25 -2.99 -1.14
N GLU A 291 12.97 -3.79 -0.13
CA GLU A 291 11.85 -3.60 0.80
C GLU A 291 12.24 -4.13 2.19
N PRO A 292 11.66 -3.60 3.29
CA PRO A 292 11.79 -4.22 4.60
C PRO A 292 11.25 -5.66 4.57
N TYR A 293 11.91 -6.56 5.29
CA TYR A 293 11.59 -7.99 5.31
C TYR A 293 10.10 -8.31 5.49
N PRO A 294 9.37 -7.73 6.48
CA PRO A 294 7.96 -8.07 6.66
C PRO A 294 7.09 -7.64 5.48
N GLN A 295 7.41 -6.53 4.82
CA GLN A 295 6.70 -6.06 3.64
C GLN A 295 6.99 -6.97 2.43
N TYR A 296 8.26 -7.33 2.22
CA TYR A 296 8.67 -8.25 1.16
C TYR A 296 7.98 -9.63 1.28
N LEU A 297 8.00 -10.20 2.48
CA LEU A 297 7.42 -11.53 2.67
C LEU A 297 5.88 -11.50 2.59
N ALA A 298 5.24 -10.44 3.08
CA ALA A 298 3.80 -10.24 2.93
C ALA A 298 3.40 -10.19 1.44
N ASP A 299 4.15 -9.44 0.61
CA ASP A 299 3.96 -9.36 -0.85
C ASP A 299 4.10 -10.73 -1.54
N VAL A 300 5.14 -11.48 -1.20
CA VAL A 300 5.35 -12.85 -1.76
C VAL A 300 4.20 -13.78 -1.38
N MET A 301 3.73 -13.72 -0.14
CA MET A 301 2.61 -14.55 0.33
C MET A 301 1.28 -14.12 -0.29
N ALA A 302 1.01 -12.81 -0.36
CA ALA A 302 -0.21 -12.27 -0.96
C ALA A 302 -0.30 -12.58 -2.46
N LYS A 303 0.81 -12.56 -3.20
CA LYS A 303 0.86 -12.95 -4.63
C LYS A 303 0.56 -14.42 -4.87
N SER A 304 0.63 -15.29 -3.86
CA SER A 304 0.23 -16.69 -3.98
C SER A 304 -1.29 -16.89 -4.14
N VAL A 305 -2.06 -15.82 -4.12
CA VAL A 305 -3.53 -15.81 -4.32
C VAL A 305 -3.96 -16.56 -5.58
N GLY A 306 -3.16 -16.56 -6.64
CA GLY A 306 -3.41 -17.33 -7.86
C GLY A 306 -3.56 -18.85 -7.62
N LEU A 307 -2.86 -19.41 -6.63
CA LEU A 307 -3.03 -20.81 -6.23
C LEU A 307 -4.40 -21.06 -5.58
N GLY A 308 -4.88 -20.10 -4.79
CA GLY A 308 -6.21 -20.14 -4.17
C GLY A 308 -7.33 -20.13 -5.22
N LEU A 309 -7.13 -19.41 -6.32
CA LEU A 309 -8.11 -19.37 -7.42
C LEU A 309 -8.30 -20.75 -8.07
N SER A 310 -7.24 -21.50 -8.33
CA SER A 310 -7.32 -22.89 -8.85
C SER A 310 -8.05 -23.81 -7.86
N ALA A 311 -7.86 -23.65 -6.57
CA ALA A 311 -8.60 -24.39 -5.54
C ALA A 311 -10.09 -24.03 -5.55
N LEU A 312 -10.42 -22.75 -5.70
CA LEU A 312 -11.80 -22.28 -5.81
C LEU A 312 -12.49 -22.84 -7.07
N GLN A 313 -11.81 -22.83 -8.22
CA GLN A 313 -12.32 -23.47 -9.45
C GLN A 313 -12.64 -24.95 -9.24
N THR A 314 -11.70 -25.69 -8.64
CA THR A 314 -11.91 -27.10 -8.33
C THR A 314 -13.08 -27.31 -7.39
N ALA A 315 -13.25 -26.49 -6.36
CA ALA A 315 -14.37 -26.57 -5.42
C ALA A 315 -15.72 -26.31 -6.11
N VAL A 316 -15.78 -25.33 -7.02
CA VAL A 316 -16.98 -25.03 -7.82
C VAL A 316 -17.31 -26.21 -8.74
N GLN A 317 -16.33 -26.82 -9.42
CA GLN A 317 -16.52 -28.00 -10.25
C GLN A 317 -17.09 -29.18 -9.46
N LEU A 318 -16.49 -29.49 -8.32
CA LEU A 318 -16.92 -30.59 -7.45
C LEU A 318 -18.35 -30.36 -6.95
N GLY A 319 -18.68 -29.13 -6.54
CA GLY A 319 -20.01 -28.76 -6.11
C GLY A 319 -21.06 -28.96 -7.21
N LEU A 320 -20.78 -28.50 -8.42
CA LEU A 320 -21.66 -28.63 -9.57
C LEU A 320 -21.81 -30.08 -10.05
N SER A 321 -20.73 -30.86 -10.04
CA SER A 321 -20.76 -32.30 -10.35
C SER A 321 -21.61 -33.07 -9.35
N GLY A 322 -21.53 -32.71 -8.05
CA GLY A 322 -22.39 -33.29 -7.01
C GLY A 322 -23.87 -33.00 -7.15
N LEU A 323 -24.24 -31.96 -7.91
CA LEU A 323 -25.64 -31.67 -8.27
C LEU A 323 -26.16 -32.49 -9.49
N GLY A 324 -25.38 -33.44 -9.98
CA GLY A 324 -25.75 -34.31 -11.11
C GLY A 324 -25.77 -33.60 -12.49
N ARG A 325 -24.98 -32.54 -12.61
CA ARG A 325 -24.84 -31.75 -13.85
C ARG A 325 -23.37 -31.61 -14.25
N PRO A 326 -22.66 -32.73 -14.57
CA PRO A 326 -21.23 -32.70 -14.90
C PRO A 326 -20.92 -31.87 -16.14
N GLU A 327 -21.81 -31.85 -17.14
CA GLU A 327 -21.65 -31.08 -18.39
C GLU A 327 -21.62 -29.57 -18.10
N ILE A 328 -22.41 -29.11 -17.13
CA ILE A 328 -22.44 -27.72 -16.73
C ILE A 328 -21.16 -27.39 -15.97
N ALA A 329 -20.68 -28.30 -15.11
CA ALA A 329 -19.44 -28.14 -14.37
C ALA A 329 -18.25 -28.01 -15.33
N GLU A 330 -18.15 -28.84 -16.34
CA GLU A 330 -17.11 -28.79 -17.36
C GLU A 330 -17.15 -27.49 -18.17
N PHE A 331 -18.32 -27.06 -18.59
CA PHE A 331 -18.52 -25.81 -19.32
C PHE A 331 -18.17 -24.56 -18.49
N LEU A 332 -18.49 -24.55 -17.18
CA LEU A 332 -18.27 -23.41 -16.30
C LEU A 332 -16.80 -23.17 -15.99
N VAL A 333 -15.94 -24.18 -16.11
CA VAL A 333 -14.53 -24.11 -15.73
C VAL A 333 -13.62 -23.69 -16.88
N HIS A 334 -14.10 -23.77 -18.12
CA HIS A 334 -13.33 -23.21 -19.23
C HIS A 334 -13.19 -21.69 -19.04
N SER A 335 -12.01 -21.27 -18.55
CA SER A 335 -11.65 -19.87 -18.48
C SER A 335 -11.67 -19.27 -19.89
N TYR A 336 -12.33 -18.15 -20.06
CA TYR A 336 -12.11 -17.29 -21.22
C TYR A 336 -10.70 -16.73 -21.08
N ARG A 337 -9.69 -17.48 -21.49
CA ARG A 337 -8.39 -16.89 -21.73
C ARG A 337 -8.53 -15.97 -22.93
N THR A 338 -8.73 -14.71 -22.68
CA THR A 338 -8.29 -13.70 -23.62
C THR A 338 -6.78 -13.76 -23.60
N GLU A 339 -6.20 -14.45 -24.57
CA GLU A 339 -4.78 -14.39 -24.84
C GLU A 339 -4.46 -12.92 -25.10
N GLY A 340 -3.60 -12.35 -24.28
CA GLY A 340 -3.07 -11.03 -24.50
C GLY A 340 -2.98 -10.18 -23.24
N VAL A 341 -2.06 -10.48 -22.36
CA VAL A 341 -1.06 -9.55 -21.82
C VAL A 341 0.18 -10.38 -21.51
#